data_1242c84429ef493596b478728d6aaaae
#
_entry.id   1242c84429ef493596b478728d6aaaae
#
_cell.length_a   1.000
_cell.length_b   1.000
_cell.length_c   1.000
_cell.angle_alpha   90.00
_cell.angle_beta   90.00
_cell.angle_gamma   90.00
#
_symmetry.space_group_name_H-M   'P 1'
#
loop_
_entity.id
_entity.type
_entity.pdbx_description
1 polymer ?
#
loop_
_entity_poly.entity_id
_entity_poly.type
_entity_poly.pdbx_seq_one_letter_code
_entity_poly.pdbx_strand_id
1 'polypeptide(L)'
;MQTVLSHRHPSPARKAIVARAEQLLRDRSEPLPIAHLSALVGVSERGLRNAFNAVRGMSPKRFAIHDRLNEVRRALSDPRATNATVTNIATEHGFFELGRFAGRYKAVFGETPSETLRSHSSAQ
;
A
#
# COMPACT_ATOMS: atom_id res chain seq x y z
N MET A 1 32.08 -9.67 9.32
CA MET A 1 32.17 -8.65 8.30
C MET A 1 31.20 -8.84 7.17
N GLN A 2 31.21 -10.00 6.54
CA GLN A 2 30.31 -10.29 5.43
C GLN A 2 28.86 -10.31 5.82
N THR A 3 28.56 -10.71 7.06
CA THR A 3 27.20 -10.69 7.58
C THR A 3 26.60 -9.31 7.59
N VAL A 4 27.42 -8.31 7.89
CA VAL A 4 26.97 -6.91 7.90
C VAL A 4 26.57 -6.45 6.51
N LEU A 5 27.37 -6.85 5.50
CA LEU A 5 27.09 -6.49 4.12
C LEU A 5 25.82 -7.16 3.62
N SER A 6 25.59 -8.43 4.01
CA SER A 6 24.41 -9.16 3.56
C SER A 6 23.12 -8.57 4.13
N HIS A 7 23.18 -7.85 5.25
CA HIS A 7 22.01 -7.19 5.83
C HIS A 7 21.60 -5.94 5.08
N ARG A 8 22.51 -5.32 4.33
CA ARG A 8 22.23 -4.10 3.57
C ARG A 8 21.56 -4.37 2.24
N HIS A 9 21.78 -5.56 1.72
CA HIS A 9 21.28 -5.93 0.41
C HIS A 9 20.40 -7.16 0.52
N PRO A 10 19.06 -6.98 0.38
CA PRO A 10 18.17 -8.14 0.41
C PRO A 10 18.57 -9.18 -0.63
N SER A 11 18.48 -10.44 -0.26
CA SER A 11 18.81 -11.52 -1.19
C SER A 11 17.80 -11.56 -2.33
N PRO A 12 18.19 -12.14 -3.49
CA PRO A 12 17.23 -12.33 -4.58
C PRO A 12 15.98 -13.10 -4.15
N ALA A 13 16.14 -14.07 -3.24
CA ALA A 13 15.01 -14.83 -2.72
C ALA A 13 14.02 -13.94 -1.97
N ARG A 14 14.53 -13.02 -1.14
CA ARG A 14 13.66 -12.09 -0.42
C ARG A 14 12.95 -11.14 -1.36
N LYS A 15 13.65 -10.64 -2.37
CA LYS A 15 13.05 -9.77 -3.38
C LYS A 15 11.93 -10.50 -4.13
N ALA A 16 12.14 -11.76 -4.47
CA ALA A 16 11.14 -12.56 -5.17
C ALA A 16 9.90 -12.80 -4.28
N ILE A 17 10.12 -13.08 -2.99
CA ILE A 17 9.03 -13.25 -2.03
C ILE A 17 8.18 -11.98 -1.96
N VAL A 18 8.82 -10.83 -1.83
CA VAL A 18 8.11 -9.55 -1.73
C VAL A 18 7.38 -9.24 -3.03
N ALA A 19 8.02 -9.44 -4.18
CA ALA A 19 7.39 -9.18 -5.47
C ALA A 19 6.12 -10.02 -5.66
N ARG A 20 6.18 -11.29 -5.29
CA ARG A 20 5.02 -12.19 -5.37
C ARG A 20 3.90 -11.73 -4.44
N ALA A 21 4.25 -11.38 -3.21
CA ALA A 21 3.26 -10.92 -2.23
C ALA A 21 2.62 -9.60 -2.68
N GLU A 22 3.41 -8.67 -3.22
CA GLU A 22 2.89 -7.41 -3.74
C GLU A 22 1.87 -7.64 -4.84
N GLN A 23 2.18 -8.56 -5.75
CA GLN A 23 1.27 -8.88 -6.84
C GLN A 23 -0.06 -9.42 -6.31
N LEU A 24 0.01 -10.34 -5.35
CA LEU A 24 -1.20 -10.91 -4.73
C LEU A 24 -2.02 -9.84 -4.01
N LEU A 25 -1.36 -8.90 -3.35
CA LEU A 25 -2.04 -7.81 -2.66
C LEU A 25 -2.73 -6.85 -3.64
N ARG A 26 -2.10 -6.58 -4.77
CA ARG A 26 -2.66 -5.67 -5.77
C ARG A 26 -3.83 -6.26 -6.53
N ASP A 27 -3.84 -7.58 -6.69
CA ASP A 27 -4.89 -8.25 -7.44
C ASP A 27 -6.21 -8.33 -6.66
N ARG A 28 -6.24 -7.86 -5.41
CA ARG A 28 -7.40 -7.99 -4.55
C ARG A 28 -7.88 -6.63 -4.06
N SER A 29 -9.18 -6.42 -4.08
CA SER A 29 -9.80 -5.22 -3.54
C SER A 29 -9.87 -5.25 -2.02
N GLU A 30 -9.91 -6.44 -1.42
CA GLU A 30 -10.01 -6.61 0.03
C GLU A 30 -8.66 -6.92 0.64
N PRO A 31 -8.42 -6.49 1.91
CA PRO A 31 -7.18 -6.84 2.59
C PRO A 31 -7.02 -8.34 2.71
N LEU A 32 -5.82 -8.84 2.46
CA LEU A 32 -5.51 -10.25 2.57
C LEU A 32 -4.77 -10.48 3.90
N PRO A 33 -5.32 -11.30 4.80
CA PRO A 33 -4.63 -11.58 6.07
C PRO A 33 -3.24 -12.16 5.83
N ILE A 34 -2.31 -11.82 6.72
CA ILE A 34 -0.92 -12.24 6.56
C ILE A 34 -0.78 -13.77 6.52
N ALA A 35 -1.58 -14.47 7.32
CA ALA A 35 -1.56 -15.94 7.32
C ALA A 35 -1.90 -16.50 5.94
N HIS A 36 -2.89 -15.91 5.30
CA HIS A 36 -3.31 -16.33 3.97
C HIS A 36 -2.25 -15.97 2.93
N LEU A 37 -1.73 -14.75 3.02
CA LEU A 37 -0.71 -14.28 2.09
C LEU A 37 0.55 -15.14 2.17
N SER A 38 1.00 -15.45 3.38
CA SER A 38 2.19 -16.28 3.57
C SER A 38 2.00 -17.66 3.00
N ALA A 39 0.81 -18.24 3.18
CA ALA A 39 0.49 -19.56 2.62
C ALA A 39 0.53 -19.53 1.08
N LEU A 40 0.00 -18.49 0.47
CA LEU A 40 -0.01 -18.37 -0.99
C LEU A 40 1.40 -18.19 -1.56
N VAL A 41 2.25 -17.48 -0.83
CA VAL A 41 3.63 -17.25 -1.26
C VAL A 41 4.51 -18.46 -0.95
N GLY A 42 4.12 -19.29 0.04
CA GLY A 42 4.86 -20.49 0.39
C GLY A 42 5.95 -20.24 1.42
N VAL A 43 5.79 -19.26 2.29
CA VAL A 43 6.74 -18.99 3.37
C VAL A 43 5.98 -18.81 4.67
N SER A 44 6.71 -18.83 5.79
CA SER A 44 6.09 -18.56 7.09
C SER A 44 5.71 -17.08 7.20
N GLU A 45 4.79 -16.75 8.12
CA GLU A 45 4.44 -15.36 8.38
C GLU A 45 5.66 -14.55 8.80
N ARG A 46 6.51 -15.16 9.65
CA ARG A 46 7.74 -14.49 10.09
C ARG A 46 8.68 -14.25 8.92
N GLY A 47 8.83 -15.24 8.04
CA GLY A 47 9.66 -15.09 6.85
C GLY A 47 9.15 -13.99 5.94
N LEU A 48 7.83 -13.90 5.79
CA LEU A 48 7.23 -12.85 4.99
C LEU A 48 7.47 -11.46 5.58
N ARG A 49 7.28 -11.32 6.90
CA ARG A 49 7.55 -10.04 7.58
C ARG A 49 9.02 -9.64 7.45
N ASN A 50 9.91 -10.60 7.63
CA ASN A 50 11.34 -10.32 7.51
C ASN A 50 11.72 -9.88 6.09
N ALA A 51 11.14 -10.53 5.09
CA ALA A 51 11.39 -10.15 3.70
C ALA A 51 10.89 -8.74 3.40
N PHE A 52 9.68 -8.38 3.86
CA PHE A 52 9.17 -7.02 3.65
C PHE A 52 10.00 -5.97 4.36
N ASN A 53 10.40 -6.25 5.61
CA ASN A 53 11.26 -5.31 6.33
C ASN A 53 12.59 -5.10 5.62
N ALA A 54 13.18 -6.17 5.07
CA ALA A 54 14.46 -6.08 4.37
C ALA A 54 14.34 -5.33 3.04
N VAL A 55 13.24 -5.55 2.30
CA VAL A 55 13.09 -5.00 0.95
C VAL A 55 12.40 -3.63 0.98
N ARG A 56 11.35 -3.48 1.79
CA ARG A 56 10.51 -2.27 1.81
C ARG A 56 10.65 -1.42 3.08
N GLY A 57 11.31 -1.94 4.11
CA GLY A 57 11.42 -1.22 5.37
C GLY A 57 10.12 -1.13 6.14
N MET A 58 9.15 -1.98 5.85
CA MET A 58 7.85 -1.96 6.52
C MET A 58 7.22 -3.35 6.46
N SER A 59 6.19 -3.56 7.30
CA SER A 59 5.47 -4.83 7.32
C SER A 59 4.60 -4.99 6.06
N PRO A 60 4.20 -6.22 5.73
CA PRO A 60 3.29 -6.45 4.61
C PRO A 60 1.96 -5.69 4.75
N LYS A 61 1.41 -5.65 5.97
CA LYS A 61 0.17 -4.94 6.24
C LYS A 61 0.32 -3.45 5.96
N ARG A 62 1.41 -2.87 6.43
CA ARG A 62 1.67 -1.45 6.24
C ARG A 62 1.90 -1.14 4.76
N PHE A 63 2.63 -2.00 4.07
CA PHE A 63 2.81 -1.86 2.63
C PHE A 63 1.48 -1.87 1.90
N ALA A 64 0.59 -2.80 2.23
CA ALA A 64 -0.71 -2.91 1.57
C ALA A 64 -1.53 -1.63 1.75
N ILE A 65 -1.52 -1.06 2.94
CA ILE A 65 -2.22 0.20 3.22
C ILE A 65 -1.62 1.34 2.38
N HIS A 66 -0.30 1.45 2.36
CA HIS A 66 0.39 2.48 1.57
C HIS A 66 0.10 2.35 0.08
N ASP A 67 0.10 1.13 -0.43
CA ASP A 67 -0.17 0.88 -1.84
C ASP A 67 -1.60 1.34 -2.21
N ARG A 68 -2.57 1.04 -1.34
CA ARG A 68 -3.96 1.47 -1.55
C ARG A 68 -4.12 2.97 -1.43
N LEU A 69 -3.40 3.60 -0.50
CA LEU A 69 -3.42 5.06 -0.38
C LEU A 69 -2.86 5.72 -1.64
N ASN A 70 -1.82 5.15 -2.24
CA ASN A 70 -1.27 5.65 -3.49
C ASN A 70 -2.29 5.54 -4.63
N GLU A 71 -3.03 4.44 -4.69
CA GLU A 71 -4.08 4.26 -5.69
C GLU A 71 -5.20 5.28 -5.51
N VAL A 72 -5.61 5.54 -4.27
CA VAL A 72 -6.60 6.57 -3.96
C VAL A 72 -6.12 7.93 -4.43
N ARG A 73 -4.86 8.25 -4.15
CA ARG A 73 -4.30 9.54 -4.55
C ARG A 73 -4.32 9.70 -6.07
N ARG A 74 -3.96 8.64 -6.79
CA ARG A 74 -4.02 8.68 -8.26
C ARG A 74 -5.45 8.92 -8.75
N ALA A 75 -6.43 8.27 -8.12
CA ALA A 75 -7.83 8.44 -8.49
C ALA A 75 -8.32 9.86 -8.18
N LEU A 76 -7.94 10.41 -7.02
CA LEU A 76 -8.31 11.76 -6.63
C LEU A 76 -7.67 12.81 -7.54
N SER A 77 -6.54 12.49 -8.12
CA SER A 77 -5.78 13.40 -8.98
C SER A 77 -6.14 13.28 -10.46
N ASP A 78 -7.02 12.36 -10.81
CA ASP A 78 -7.40 12.14 -12.20
C ASP A 78 -8.35 13.24 -12.65
N PRO A 79 -7.97 14.07 -13.63
CA PRO A 79 -8.83 15.15 -14.10
C PRO A 79 -10.08 14.67 -14.82
N ARG A 80 -10.13 13.37 -15.17
CA ARG A 80 -11.30 12.78 -15.84
C ARG A 80 -12.39 12.39 -14.85
N ALA A 81 -12.08 12.37 -13.55
CA ALA A 81 -13.02 11.95 -12.52
C ALA A 81 -13.94 13.12 -12.14
N THR A 82 -14.92 13.41 -12.99
CA THR A 82 -15.75 14.61 -12.86
C THR A 82 -16.77 14.54 -11.72
N ASN A 83 -17.26 13.34 -11.39
CA ASN A 83 -18.25 13.16 -10.33
C ASN A 83 -17.66 12.44 -9.12
N ALA A 84 -16.35 12.48 -8.98
CA ALA A 84 -15.67 11.76 -7.91
C ALA A 84 -15.87 12.46 -6.57
N THR A 85 -16.10 11.65 -5.53
CA THR A 85 -16.07 12.13 -4.15
C THR A 85 -15.01 11.36 -3.40
N VAL A 86 -14.48 11.96 -2.34
CA VAL A 86 -13.50 11.28 -1.49
C VAL A 86 -14.09 9.97 -0.95
N THR A 87 -15.35 10.02 -0.50
CA THR A 87 -16.01 8.83 0.06
C THR A 87 -16.08 7.68 -0.93
N ASN A 88 -16.53 7.97 -2.16
CA ASN A 88 -16.66 6.93 -3.18
C ASN A 88 -15.31 6.32 -3.55
N ILE A 89 -14.31 7.17 -3.76
CA ILE A 89 -12.98 6.70 -4.12
C ILE A 89 -12.38 5.86 -2.99
N ALA A 90 -12.48 6.34 -1.74
CA ALA A 90 -11.94 5.62 -0.60
C ALA A 90 -12.58 4.24 -0.45
N THR A 91 -13.92 4.17 -0.55
CA THR A 91 -14.62 2.91 -0.37
C THR A 91 -14.35 1.93 -1.52
N GLU A 92 -14.18 2.42 -2.72
CA GLU A 92 -13.80 1.58 -3.86
C GLU A 92 -12.43 0.92 -3.65
N HIS A 93 -11.58 1.54 -2.84
CA HIS A 93 -10.26 1.02 -2.54
C HIS A 93 -10.16 0.34 -1.18
N GLY A 94 -11.30 0.03 -0.58
CA GLY A 94 -11.36 -0.76 0.65
C GLY A 94 -11.24 0.02 1.95
N PHE A 95 -11.37 1.33 1.90
CA PHE A 95 -11.33 2.17 3.11
C PHE A 95 -12.75 2.51 3.55
N PHE A 96 -13.22 1.85 4.59
CA PHE A 96 -14.59 2.03 5.07
C PHE A 96 -14.69 2.91 6.31
N GLU A 97 -13.58 3.08 7.04
CA GLU A 97 -13.52 4.00 8.17
C GLU A 97 -12.87 5.30 7.72
N LEU A 98 -13.70 6.24 7.29
CA LEU A 98 -13.23 7.42 6.59
C LEU A 98 -12.38 8.36 7.45
N GLY A 99 -12.65 8.43 8.76
CA GLY A 99 -11.83 9.24 9.66
C GLY A 99 -10.41 8.71 9.77
N ARG A 100 -10.27 7.40 9.93
CA ARG A 100 -8.96 6.76 10.00
C ARG A 100 -8.22 6.87 8.67
N PHE A 101 -8.95 6.66 7.58
CA PHE A 101 -8.40 6.82 6.23
C PHE A 101 -7.84 8.22 6.03
N ALA A 102 -8.60 9.25 6.36
CA ALA A 102 -8.19 10.64 6.15
C ALA A 102 -6.92 10.97 6.94
N GLY A 103 -6.84 10.48 8.19
CA GLY A 103 -5.65 10.67 9.01
C GLY A 103 -4.41 10.00 8.43
N ARG A 104 -4.56 8.79 7.95
CA ARG A 104 -3.45 8.05 7.31
C ARG A 104 -3.01 8.72 6.02
N TYR A 105 -3.97 9.16 5.22
CA TYR A 105 -3.69 9.85 3.97
C TYR A 105 -2.86 11.11 4.22
N LYS A 106 -3.30 11.92 5.16
CA LYS A 106 -2.58 13.15 5.50
C LYS A 106 -1.18 12.86 6.04
N ALA A 107 -1.04 11.82 6.86
CA ALA A 107 0.25 11.44 7.40
C ALA A 107 1.24 11.05 6.30
N VAL A 108 0.76 10.41 5.24
CA VAL A 108 1.62 9.94 4.13
C VAL A 108 1.90 11.05 3.13
N PHE A 109 0.88 11.83 2.75
CA PHE A 109 0.99 12.78 1.65
C PHE A 109 1.10 14.25 2.07
N GLY A 110 0.90 14.56 3.33
CA GLY A 110 1.01 15.93 3.82
C GLY A 110 -0.21 16.81 3.54
N GLU A 111 -1.25 16.25 2.93
CA GLU A 111 -2.50 16.95 2.67
C GLU A 111 -3.68 16.01 2.86
N THR A 112 -4.87 16.54 3.01
CA THR A 112 -6.07 15.72 3.17
C THR A 112 -6.55 15.21 1.80
N PRO A 113 -7.33 14.11 1.78
CA PRO A 113 -7.92 13.65 0.51
C PRO A 113 -8.76 14.73 -0.18
N SER A 114 -9.51 15.50 0.60
CA SER A 114 -10.32 16.60 0.06
C SER A 114 -9.47 17.67 -0.60
N GLU A 115 -8.32 17.97 0.01
CA GLU A 115 -7.38 18.94 -0.56
C GLU A 115 -6.82 18.45 -1.89
N THR A 116 -6.47 17.16 -1.97
CA THR A 116 -5.98 16.59 -3.23
C THR A 116 -7.05 16.69 -4.32
N LEU A 117 -8.28 16.29 -4.01
CA LEU A 117 -9.38 16.33 -4.97
C LEU A 117 -9.63 17.72 -5.47
N ARG A 118 -9.71 18.69 -4.56
CA ARG A 118 -9.96 20.10 -4.87
C ARG A 118 -8.87 20.71 -5.74
N SER A 119 -7.63 20.40 -5.39
CA SER A 119 -6.45 20.89 -6.08
C SER A 119 -6.44 20.51 -7.56
N HIS A 120 -6.85 19.29 -7.87
CA HIS A 120 -6.86 18.79 -9.25
C HIS A 120 -8.14 19.15 -9.99
N SER A 121 -9.26 19.35 -9.29
CA SER A 121 -10.49 19.82 -9.91
C SER A 121 -10.38 21.27 -10.35
N SER A 122 -9.75 22.10 -9.53
CA SER A 122 -9.65 23.53 -9.81
C SER A 122 -8.60 23.84 -10.87
N ALA A 123 -7.77 22.89 -11.24
CA ALA A 123 -6.77 23.07 -12.29
C ALA A 123 -7.39 23.16 -13.68
N GLN A 124 -8.68 22.90 -13.78
CA GLN A 124 -9.41 22.98 -15.03
C GLN A 124 -10.21 24.29 -15.08
#